data_343d0868e8187f16110f029ee608388c
#
_entry.id   343d0868e8187f16110f029ee608388c
#
_cell.length_a   1.000
_cell.length_b   1.000
_cell.length_c   1.000
_cell.angle_alpha   90.00
_cell.angle_beta   90.00
_cell.angle_gamma   90.00
#
_symmetry.space_group_name_H-M   'P 1'
#
loop_
_entity.id
_entity.type
_entity.pdbx_description
1 polymer ?
#
loop_
_entity_poly.entity_id
_entity_poly.type
_entity_poly.pdbx_seq_one_letter_code
_entity_poly.pdbx_strand_id
1 'polypeptide(L)' 'MGRNTYTSRQVMESLAQAMKSMENSMPERDRKIFGDMLLMGRIHASQMDLSKMSPETAFLMSVIMELMKRINNE' A
#
# COMPACT_ATOMS: atom_id res chain seq x y z
N MET A 1 5.43 -13.06 -24.45
CA MET A 1 5.72 -12.79 -23.99
C MET A 1 5.89 -13.10 -22.93
N GLY A 2 5.92 -13.67 -22.80
CA GLY A 2 5.98 -14.06 -21.70
C GLY A 2 6.26 -13.33 -20.66
N ARG A 3 5.74 -12.69 -20.28
CA ARG A 3 6.09 -12.06 -19.35
C ARG A 3 5.54 -12.52 -18.22
N ASN A 4 6.09 -12.55 -17.19
CA ASN A 4 5.62 -12.87 -16.01
C ASN A 4 4.89 -11.75 -15.51
N THR A 5 3.62 -11.82 -15.53
CA THR A 5 2.81 -10.77 -15.06
C THR A 5 2.34 -11.16 -13.71
N TYR A 6 2.82 -10.52 -12.70
CA TYR A 6 2.33 -10.80 -11.37
C TYR A 6 0.96 -10.21 -11.19
N THR A 7 0.13 -10.86 -10.39
CA THR A 7 -1.17 -10.29 -10.06
C THR A 7 -0.97 -9.10 -9.13
N SER A 8 -1.96 -8.24 -9.08
CA SER A 8 -1.91 -7.09 -8.17
C SER A 8 -1.70 -7.55 -6.74
N ARG A 9 -2.35 -8.64 -6.38
CA ARG A 9 -2.22 -9.15 -5.02
C ARG A 9 -0.78 -9.57 -4.74
N GLN A 10 -0.12 -10.21 -5.69
CA GLN A 10 1.26 -10.64 -5.49
C GLN A 10 2.20 -9.45 -5.33
N VAL A 11 1.99 -8.42 -6.14
CA VAL A 11 2.83 -7.23 -6.06
C VAL A 11 2.59 -6.52 -4.74
N MET A 12 1.34 -6.44 -4.31
CA MET A 12 1.02 -5.81 -3.04
C MET A 12 1.65 -6.55 -1.87
N GLU A 13 1.66 -7.87 -1.95
CA GLU A 13 2.25 -8.65 -0.88
C GLU A 13 3.76 -8.51 -0.84
N SER A 14 4.38 -8.43 -2.01
CA SER A 14 5.82 -8.17 -2.07
C SER A 14 6.15 -6.82 -1.49
N LEU A 15 5.33 -5.83 -1.83
CA LEU A 15 5.52 -4.49 -1.32
C LEU A 15 5.36 -4.46 0.20
N ALA A 16 4.34 -5.15 0.70
CA ALA A 16 4.10 -5.21 2.13
C ALA A 16 5.26 -5.86 2.86
N GLN A 17 5.82 -6.92 2.28
CA GLN A 17 6.97 -7.59 2.89
C GLN A 17 8.20 -6.69 2.91
N ALA A 18 8.42 -5.97 1.81
CA ALA A 18 9.55 -5.04 1.76
C ALA A 18 9.39 -3.96 2.80
N MET A 19 8.18 -3.45 2.96
CA MET A 19 7.91 -2.42 3.94
C MET A 19 8.09 -2.95 5.35
N LYS A 20 7.69 -4.18 5.59
CA LYS A 20 7.87 -4.77 6.90
C LYS A 20 9.35 -4.96 7.23
N SER A 21 10.14 -5.32 6.24
CA SER A 21 11.58 -5.42 6.46
C SER A 21 12.17 -4.08 6.85
N MET A 22 11.71 -3.03 6.21
CA MET A 22 12.21 -1.69 6.51
C MET A 22 11.82 -1.24 7.91
N GLU A 23 10.66 -1.72 8.37
CA GLU A 23 10.17 -1.38 9.70
C GLU A 23 11.21 -1.61 10.77
N ASN A 24 11.95 -2.71 10.61
CA ASN A 24 12.91 -3.10 11.65
C ASN A 24 14.04 -2.12 11.86
N SER A 25 14.30 -1.29 10.86
CA SER A 25 15.37 -0.31 10.99
C SER A 25 14.85 1.08 11.33
N MET A 26 13.54 1.19 11.59
CA MET A 26 12.95 2.48 11.90
C MET A 26 12.78 2.68 13.39
N PRO A 27 12.80 3.93 13.86
CA PRO A 27 12.45 4.21 15.24
C PRO A 27 11.04 3.72 15.54
N GLU A 28 10.80 3.38 16.79
CA GLU A 28 9.53 2.79 17.17
C GLU A 28 8.34 3.65 16.78
N ARG A 29 8.48 4.95 16.91
CA ARG A 29 7.41 5.86 16.56
C ARG A 29 7.03 5.75 15.10
N ASP A 30 8.04 5.64 14.24
CA ASP A 30 7.81 5.56 12.80
C ASP A 30 7.25 4.21 12.39
N ARG A 31 7.59 3.17 13.15
CA ARG A 31 7.10 1.84 12.82
C ARG A 31 5.58 1.77 12.88
N LYS A 32 4.99 2.41 13.87
CA LYS A 32 3.56 2.38 14.00
C LYS A 32 2.89 3.09 12.82
N ILE A 33 3.44 4.23 12.45
CA ILE A 33 2.90 4.97 11.31
C ILE A 33 3.05 4.17 10.03
N PHE A 34 4.18 3.52 9.89
CA PHE A 34 4.46 2.72 8.71
C PHE A 34 3.48 1.55 8.60
N GLY A 35 3.18 0.90 9.73
CA GLY A 35 2.21 -0.17 9.76
C GLY A 35 0.82 0.30 9.37
N ASP A 36 0.45 1.49 9.82
CA ASP A 36 -0.83 2.08 9.45
C ASP A 36 -0.88 2.35 7.95
N MET A 37 0.23 2.79 7.37
CA MET A 37 0.30 3.02 5.94
C MET A 37 0.06 1.74 5.16
N LEU A 38 0.60 0.64 5.64
CA LEU A 38 0.38 -0.64 4.98
C LEU A 38 -1.10 -0.97 4.92
N LEU A 39 -1.79 -0.79 6.02
CA LEU A 39 -3.22 -1.06 6.06
C LEU A 39 -3.98 -0.13 5.13
N MET A 40 -3.65 1.14 5.16
CA MET A 40 -4.30 2.12 4.30
C MET A 40 -4.12 1.78 2.83
N GLY A 41 -2.93 1.33 2.49
CA GLY A 41 -2.64 1.02 1.11
C GLY A 41 -3.41 -0.18 0.60
N ARG A 42 -3.83 -1.08 1.50
CA ARG A 42 -4.54 -2.28 1.10
C ARG A 42 -6.05 -2.12 1.06
N ILE A 43 -6.55 -1.08 1.67
CA ILE A 43 -8.00 -0.91 1.79
C ILE A 43 -8.68 -0.83 0.43
N HIS A 44 -8.11 -0.10 -0.50
CA HIS A 44 -8.73 0.08 -1.80
C HIS A 44 -8.05 -0.70 -2.91
N ALA A 45 -7.28 -1.71 -2.54
CA ALA A 45 -6.47 -2.41 -3.53
C ALA A 45 -7.33 -3.06 -4.63
N SER A 46 -8.41 -3.74 -4.24
CA SER A 46 -9.20 -4.43 -5.24
C SER A 46 -9.96 -3.46 -6.14
N GLN A 47 -10.33 -2.30 -5.61
CA GLN A 47 -11.00 -1.30 -6.43
C GLN A 47 -10.04 -0.72 -7.46
N MET A 48 -8.83 -0.44 -7.02
CA MET A 48 -7.82 0.14 -7.90
C MET A 48 -7.39 -0.85 -8.97
N ASP A 49 -7.45 -2.13 -8.65
CA ASP A 49 -7.09 -3.17 -9.60
C ASP A 49 -7.94 -3.09 -10.87
N LEU A 50 -9.19 -2.69 -10.74
CA LEU A 50 -10.09 -2.63 -11.87
C LEU A 50 -9.76 -1.48 -12.82
N SER A 51 -8.97 -0.53 -12.37
CA SER A 51 -8.67 0.64 -13.19
C SER A 51 -7.41 0.46 -14.02
N LYS A 52 -6.80 -0.71 -13.98
CA LYS A 52 -5.56 -0.98 -14.71
C LYS A 52 -4.40 -0.12 -14.26
N MET A 53 -4.50 0.40 -13.08
CA MET A 53 -3.44 1.16 -12.47
C MET A 53 -2.37 0.20 -11.98
N SER A 54 -1.11 0.62 -12.00
CA SER A 54 -0.08 -0.26 -11.46
C SER A 54 -0.32 -0.44 -9.96
N PRO A 55 0.01 -1.63 -9.42
CA PRO A 55 -0.26 -1.89 -8.01
C PRO A 55 0.44 -0.91 -7.07
N GLU A 56 1.65 -0.49 -7.42
CA GLU A 56 2.36 0.45 -6.57
C GLU A 56 1.64 1.79 -6.53
N THR A 57 1.20 2.26 -7.69
CA THR A 57 0.45 3.50 -7.76
C THR A 57 -0.85 3.37 -7.00
N ALA A 58 -1.52 2.24 -7.17
CA ALA A 58 -2.78 2.00 -6.48
C ALA A 58 -2.58 2.03 -4.97
N PHE A 59 -1.49 1.44 -4.50
CA PHE A 59 -1.18 1.44 -3.08
C PHE A 59 -1.04 2.87 -2.57
N LEU A 60 -0.27 3.68 -3.28
CA LEU A 60 -0.04 5.07 -2.86
C LEU A 60 -1.32 5.88 -2.89
N MET A 61 -2.14 5.68 -3.93
CA MET A 61 -3.39 6.42 -4.00
C MET A 61 -4.35 6.01 -2.90
N SER A 62 -4.34 4.73 -2.54
CA SER A 62 -5.17 4.26 -1.45
C SER A 62 -4.77 4.92 -0.14
N VAL A 63 -3.46 5.04 0.10
CA VAL A 63 -2.97 5.72 1.29
C VAL A 63 -3.42 7.17 1.30
N ILE A 64 -3.28 7.85 0.17
CA ILE A 64 -3.66 9.25 0.07
C ILE A 64 -5.15 9.42 0.34
N MET A 65 -5.97 8.55 -0.23
CA MET A 65 -7.41 8.62 -0.01
C MET A 65 -7.75 8.51 1.47
N GLU A 66 -7.14 7.55 2.14
CA GLU A 66 -7.45 7.34 3.54
C GLU A 66 -6.98 8.52 4.38
N LEU A 67 -5.85 9.09 4.03
CA LEU A 67 -5.37 10.26 4.73
C LEU A 67 -6.33 11.45 4.56
N MET A 68 -6.80 11.64 3.34
CA MET A 68 -7.72 12.74 3.09
C MET A 68 -9.03 12.55 3.81
N LYS A 69 -9.49 11.30 3.90
CA LYS A 69 -10.71 11.02 4.64
C LYS A 69 -10.56 11.38 6.11
N ARG A 70 -9.41 11.07 6.68
CA ARG A 70 -9.17 11.39 8.08
C ARG A 70 -9.10 12.88 8.30
N ILE A 71 -8.45 13.59 7.39
CA ILE A 71 -8.34 15.04 7.52
C ILE A 71 -9.72 15.68 7.41
N ASN A 72 -10.54 15.19 6.47
CA ASN A 72 -11.84 15.79 6.26
C ASN A 72 -12.84 15.50 7.37
N ASN A 73 -12.57 14.47 8.14
CA ASN A 73 -13.47 14.10 9.22
C ASN A 73 -13.15 14.83 10.52
N GLU A 74 -12.16 15.67 10.49
CA GLU A 74 -11.85 16.46 11.67
C GLU A 74 -12.62 17.76 11.67
#